data_0aae664f14fdf5718b182b908337e00a
#
_entry.id   0aae664f14fdf5718b182b908337e00a
#
_cell.length_a   1.000
_cell.length_b   1.000
_cell.length_c   1.000
_cell.angle_alpha   90.00
_cell.angle_beta   90.00
_cell.angle_gamma   90.00
#
_symmetry.space_group_name_H-M   'P 1'
#
loop_
_entity.id
_entity.type
_entity.pdbx_description
1 polymer ?
#
loop_
_entity_poly.entity_id
_entity_poly.type
_entity_poly.pdbx_seq_one_letter_code
_entity_poly.pdbx_strand_id
1 'polypeptide(L)'
;NAQQNPYLGINGLATMHGDAQSSDATPFAGPGDPGVGGTWKVTFTNHWAACPTILAGQDGYIQALMTQFLGSDAKLRKPKLAIIEPASGAQLGAMEIPTGALLGGVYAYLDADSNLVMVDGTNALTWISHSQDGMKVWVSRRIDLTDAMKLEPKDHVVGIVPDWHGRIWVASERGVVGLIDPKRNVVRLTKLQQYSPTERIDNSISACPQGVSIITSYGIYMLGADASTSKPRIIWSHSYDRGTKQKPGQLSHGSGATATFFGPNGSDYVMLSDNGDRQEKLIVYRSADGSAVGEGPLFTPGASGTENSMIGVQNSIVGACTFGYPYAQYPDTKPAYRAQVSPGMERWDVNDDASGITLKWRNNGIYSAAVPRLSTADNLIYTCERPRGPAGVLTGPVVYACAIDMDSGRVVHRQRLPRLANLLAGGDPSQMVGVIDKHGVWWQGTIGGIYRISRHGDGVSGVQG
;
A
#
# COMPACT_ATOMS: atom_id res chain seq x y z
N ASN A 1 -2.88 3.32 17.71
CA ASN A 1 -1.89 2.62 16.88
C ASN A 1 -2.38 1.22 16.54
N ALA A 2 -1.99 0.72 15.36
CA ALA A 2 -2.34 -0.62 14.94
C ALA A 2 -1.83 -1.68 15.92
N GLN A 3 -2.64 -2.73 16.13
CA GLN A 3 -2.25 -3.86 16.98
C GLN A 3 -1.19 -4.71 16.28
N GLN A 4 -0.19 -5.19 17.01
CA GLN A 4 0.83 -6.06 16.46
C GLN A 4 0.27 -7.47 16.22
N ASN A 5 0.32 -7.93 14.99
CA ASN A 5 -0.02 -9.29 14.61
C ASN A 5 1.19 -10.19 14.95
N PRO A 6 1.01 -11.28 15.72
CA PRO A 6 2.14 -12.15 16.11
C PRO A 6 2.76 -12.92 14.95
N TYR A 7 2.08 -13.02 13.80
CA TYR A 7 2.56 -13.73 12.60
C TYR A 7 3.12 -12.79 11.54
N LEU A 8 3.24 -11.53 11.87
CA LEU A 8 3.75 -10.48 10.99
C LEU A 8 5.03 -9.89 11.59
N GLY A 9 5.90 -9.39 10.74
CA GLY A 9 7.01 -8.57 11.17
C GLY A 9 6.54 -7.28 11.86
N ILE A 10 7.48 -6.41 12.21
CA ILE A 10 7.22 -5.20 12.99
C ILE A 10 6.22 -4.29 12.28
N ASN A 11 5.22 -3.80 13.01
CA ASN A 11 4.26 -2.81 12.50
C ASN A 11 4.97 -1.59 11.91
N GLY A 12 4.49 -1.16 10.75
CA GLY A 12 5.06 -0.09 9.96
C GLY A 12 6.06 -0.56 8.90
N LEU A 13 6.60 -1.77 9.01
CA LEU A 13 7.68 -2.27 8.18
C LEU A 13 7.32 -3.50 7.32
N ALA A 14 6.28 -4.23 7.69
CA ALA A 14 6.12 -5.61 7.26
C ALA A 14 5.11 -5.84 6.15
N THR A 15 4.28 -4.86 5.80
CA THR A 15 3.38 -4.90 4.65
C THR A 15 3.49 -3.64 3.81
N MET A 16 2.97 -3.67 2.59
CA MET A 16 2.89 -2.48 1.74
C MET A 16 2.26 -1.28 2.48
N HIS A 17 1.22 -1.53 3.27
CA HIS A 17 0.54 -0.50 4.05
C HIS A 17 0.96 -0.47 5.54
N GLY A 18 2.14 -1.00 5.84
CA GLY A 18 2.81 -0.93 7.12
C GLY A 18 2.56 -2.13 8.03
N ASP A 19 1.30 -2.50 8.21
CA ASP A 19 0.86 -3.55 9.12
C ASP A 19 -0.37 -4.29 8.57
N ALA A 20 -0.87 -5.27 9.33
CA ALA A 20 -2.02 -6.05 8.91
C ALA A 20 -3.29 -5.20 8.80
N GLN A 21 -3.41 -4.12 9.54
CA GLN A 21 -4.57 -3.23 9.56
C GLN A 21 -4.54 -2.17 8.46
N SER A 22 -3.46 -2.11 7.68
CA SER A 22 -3.23 -1.12 6.62
C SER A 22 -3.26 0.32 7.12
N SER A 23 -2.63 0.57 8.25
CA SER A 23 -2.63 1.88 8.88
C SER A 23 -1.84 2.94 8.10
N ASP A 24 -0.95 2.55 7.20
CA ASP A 24 0.02 3.43 6.53
C ASP A 24 0.81 4.30 7.52
N ALA A 25 1.08 3.75 8.68
CA ALA A 25 1.82 4.42 9.75
C ALA A 25 2.95 3.53 10.28
N THR A 26 3.95 4.18 10.83
CA THR A 26 5.09 3.53 11.46
C THR A 26 5.34 4.15 12.84
N PRO A 27 5.79 3.36 13.85
CA PRO A 27 6.19 3.90 15.13
C PRO A 27 7.58 4.55 15.13
N PHE A 28 8.33 4.41 14.01
CA PHE A 28 9.69 4.94 13.91
C PHE A 28 9.71 6.36 13.39
N ALA A 29 10.61 7.18 13.89
CA ALA A 29 10.84 8.51 13.37
C ALA A 29 11.42 8.42 11.95
N GLY A 30 10.92 9.26 11.06
CA GLY A 30 11.49 9.45 9.72
C GLY A 30 12.65 10.44 9.71
N PRO A 31 13.01 10.99 8.53
CA PRO A 31 14.07 11.98 8.41
C PRO A 31 13.81 13.26 9.21
N GLY A 32 12.56 13.54 9.55
CA GLY A 32 12.17 14.67 10.39
C GLY A 32 12.23 16.00 9.67
N ASP A 33 11.91 17.07 10.39
CA ASP A 33 12.06 18.44 9.91
C ASP A 33 13.52 18.86 10.07
N PRO A 34 14.24 19.16 8.95
CA PRO A 34 15.64 19.55 9.04
C PRO A 34 15.86 20.99 9.52
N GLY A 35 14.77 21.73 9.78
CA GLY A 35 14.83 23.15 10.15
C GLY A 35 15.02 24.09 8.97
N VAL A 36 15.00 25.39 9.26
CA VAL A 36 15.13 26.45 8.24
C VAL A 36 16.48 26.34 7.53
N GLY A 37 16.44 26.21 6.20
CA GLY A 37 17.65 26.05 5.38
C GLY A 37 18.29 24.67 5.46
N GLY A 38 17.76 23.76 6.27
CA GLY A 38 18.24 22.39 6.35
C GLY A 38 17.75 21.54 5.18
N THR A 39 18.43 20.44 4.94
CA THR A 39 18.10 19.47 3.89
C THR A 39 18.21 18.04 4.38
N TRP A 40 17.54 17.12 3.66
CA TRP A 40 17.75 15.70 3.79
C TRP A 40 18.88 15.24 2.86
N LYS A 41 19.56 14.17 3.25
CA LYS A 41 20.45 13.45 2.37
C LYS A 41 19.62 12.51 1.50
N VAL A 42 19.70 12.67 0.18
CA VAL A 42 18.94 11.87 -0.79
C VAL A 42 19.90 11.16 -1.74
N THR A 43 19.74 9.86 -1.88
CA THR A 43 20.37 9.08 -2.94
C THR A 43 19.31 8.34 -3.73
N PHE A 44 19.61 8.04 -4.99
CA PHE A 44 18.74 7.25 -5.86
C PHE A 44 19.54 6.10 -6.45
N THR A 45 19.02 4.88 -6.32
CA THR A 45 19.57 3.71 -6.97
C THR A 45 18.66 3.29 -8.10
N ASN A 46 19.18 3.32 -9.32
CA ASN A 46 18.46 2.86 -10.51
C ASN A 46 18.49 1.33 -10.55
N HIS A 47 17.33 0.71 -10.57
CA HIS A 47 17.18 -0.74 -10.66
C HIS A 47 16.65 -1.20 -12.02
N TRP A 48 16.33 -0.27 -12.92
CA TRP A 48 15.66 -0.54 -14.20
C TRP A 48 14.40 -1.38 -14.02
N ALA A 49 13.71 -1.18 -12.89
CA ALA A 49 12.51 -1.88 -12.50
C ALA A 49 11.66 -0.97 -11.62
N ALA A 50 10.34 -1.14 -11.67
CA ALA A 50 9.43 -0.54 -10.72
C ALA A 50 9.55 -1.25 -9.37
N CYS A 51 9.50 -0.49 -8.28
CA CYS A 51 9.66 -0.99 -6.92
C CYS A 51 8.41 -0.65 -6.08
N PRO A 52 7.26 -1.28 -6.37
CA PRO A 52 5.98 -0.91 -5.75
C PRO A 52 5.87 -1.32 -4.27
N THR A 53 6.67 -2.27 -3.85
CA THR A 53 6.62 -2.82 -2.48
C THR A 53 8.02 -2.88 -1.91
N ILE A 54 8.25 -2.12 -0.85
CA ILE A 54 9.50 -2.09 -0.10
C ILE A 54 9.19 -2.36 1.36
N LEU A 55 9.81 -3.38 1.91
CA LEU A 55 9.60 -3.84 3.28
C LEU A 55 10.93 -3.85 4.02
N ALA A 56 10.87 -3.76 5.35
CA ALA A 56 12.06 -3.84 6.19
C ALA A 56 11.92 -5.00 7.19
N GLY A 57 12.87 -5.90 7.19
CA GLY A 57 12.91 -7.04 8.09
C GLY A 57 13.40 -6.68 9.49
N GLN A 58 13.11 -7.54 10.45
CA GLN A 58 13.66 -7.44 11.82
C GLN A 58 15.17 -7.59 11.82
N ASP A 59 15.71 -8.30 10.84
CA ASP A 59 17.14 -8.47 10.61
C ASP A 59 17.85 -7.23 10.06
N GLY A 60 17.09 -6.18 9.73
CA GLY A 60 17.59 -4.91 9.23
C GLY A 60 17.68 -4.80 7.72
N TYR A 61 17.58 -5.90 6.96
CA TYR A 61 17.58 -5.84 5.50
C TYR A 61 16.32 -5.22 4.95
N ILE A 62 16.48 -4.46 3.87
CA ILE A 62 15.37 -3.99 3.05
C ILE A 62 15.07 -5.08 2.00
N GLN A 63 13.80 -5.38 1.82
CA GLN A 63 13.33 -6.33 0.82
C GLN A 63 12.41 -5.61 -0.17
N ALA A 64 12.79 -5.61 -1.43
CA ALA A 64 12.05 -4.91 -2.48
C ALA A 64 11.53 -5.88 -3.53
N LEU A 65 10.23 -5.86 -3.73
CA LEU A 65 9.60 -6.50 -4.89
C LEU A 65 9.74 -5.56 -6.08
N MET A 66 10.37 -6.05 -7.12
CA MET A 66 10.63 -5.29 -8.34
C MET A 66 9.84 -5.92 -9.48
N THR A 67 9.16 -5.08 -10.24
CA THR A 67 8.34 -5.49 -11.37
C THR A 67 8.87 -4.90 -12.67
N GLN A 68 8.14 -5.11 -13.76
CA GLN A 68 8.53 -4.66 -15.08
C GLN A 68 8.78 -3.15 -15.14
N PHE A 69 9.89 -2.76 -15.78
CA PHE A 69 10.19 -1.36 -16.09
C PHE A 69 9.35 -0.88 -17.29
N LEU A 70 8.99 0.41 -17.28
CA LEU A 70 8.28 1.05 -18.38
C LEU A 70 9.00 0.87 -19.73
N GLY A 71 8.28 0.44 -20.77
CA GLY A 71 8.83 0.24 -22.12
C GLY A 71 9.72 -0.99 -22.28
N SER A 72 9.91 -1.78 -21.23
CA SER A 72 10.60 -3.06 -21.34
C SER A 72 9.64 -4.13 -21.90
N ASP A 73 10.15 -5.02 -22.75
CA ASP A 73 9.39 -6.22 -23.14
C ASP A 73 9.15 -7.08 -21.90
N ALA A 74 7.87 -7.38 -21.61
CA ALA A 74 7.47 -8.22 -20.47
C ALA A 74 8.16 -9.59 -20.45
N LYS A 75 8.60 -10.08 -21.60
CA LYS A 75 9.32 -11.34 -21.75
C LYS A 75 10.78 -11.25 -21.30
N LEU A 76 11.37 -10.06 -21.27
CA LEU A 76 12.78 -9.83 -21.00
C LEU A 76 13.06 -9.51 -19.53
N ARG A 77 12.07 -9.07 -18.75
CA ARG A 77 12.25 -8.67 -17.35
C ARG A 77 11.19 -9.31 -16.47
N LYS A 78 11.61 -10.33 -15.75
CA LYS A 78 10.77 -11.01 -14.77
C LYS A 78 10.73 -10.23 -13.47
N PRO A 79 9.60 -10.27 -12.72
CA PRO A 79 9.55 -9.80 -11.35
C PRO A 79 10.63 -10.48 -10.52
N LYS A 80 11.17 -9.77 -9.55
CA LYS A 80 12.16 -10.31 -8.62
C LYS A 80 11.99 -9.76 -7.21
N LEU A 81 12.46 -10.51 -6.23
CA LEU A 81 12.71 -10.04 -4.88
C LEU A 81 14.21 -9.72 -4.76
N ALA A 82 14.53 -8.51 -4.35
CA ALA A 82 15.88 -8.07 -4.08
C ALA A 82 16.08 -7.81 -2.59
N ILE A 83 17.21 -8.26 -2.05
CA ILE A 83 17.67 -7.93 -0.70
C ILE A 83 18.63 -6.75 -0.83
N ILE A 84 18.38 -5.70 -0.04
CA ILE A 84 19.08 -4.42 -0.14
C ILE A 84 19.77 -4.11 1.18
N GLU A 85 21.03 -3.72 1.07
CA GLU A 85 21.86 -3.25 2.18
C GLU A 85 21.34 -1.89 2.67
N PRO A 86 20.90 -1.75 3.94
CA PRO A 86 20.27 -0.52 4.42
C PRO A 86 21.23 0.67 4.49
N ALA A 87 22.53 0.44 4.68
CA ALA A 87 23.51 1.52 4.78
C ALA A 87 23.77 2.20 3.43
N SER A 88 23.80 1.46 2.34
CA SER A 88 24.18 1.94 1.01
C SER A 88 23.05 1.98 -0.01
N GLY A 89 21.98 1.19 0.20
CA GLY A 89 20.96 0.96 -0.81
C GLY A 89 21.38 0.00 -1.93
N ALA A 90 22.55 -0.65 -1.80
CA ALA A 90 23.04 -1.59 -2.80
C ALA A 90 22.28 -2.92 -2.74
N GLN A 91 21.99 -3.48 -3.90
CA GLN A 91 21.42 -4.82 -4.01
C GLN A 91 22.49 -5.86 -3.64
N LEU A 92 22.12 -6.77 -2.73
CA LEU A 92 22.92 -7.93 -2.35
C LEU A 92 22.49 -9.16 -3.15
N GLY A 93 21.55 -9.94 -2.62
CA GLY A 93 20.95 -11.08 -3.30
C GLY A 93 19.65 -10.72 -4.01
N ALA A 94 19.27 -11.57 -4.96
CA ALA A 94 17.98 -11.45 -5.63
C ALA A 94 17.49 -12.81 -6.12
N MET A 95 16.18 -12.93 -6.32
CA MET A 95 15.54 -14.11 -6.89
C MET A 95 14.43 -13.70 -7.84
N GLU A 96 14.39 -14.28 -9.03
CA GLU A 96 13.29 -14.10 -9.96
C GLU A 96 12.01 -14.77 -9.43
N ILE A 97 10.86 -14.14 -9.69
CA ILE A 97 9.53 -14.63 -9.30
C ILE A 97 8.75 -14.93 -10.56
N PRO A 98 8.00 -16.06 -10.62
CA PRO A 98 7.16 -16.37 -11.77
C PRO A 98 6.18 -15.23 -12.11
N THR A 99 6.09 -14.91 -13.39
CA THR A 99 5.27 -13.81 -13.92
C THR A 99 3.79 -14.12 -13.82
N GLY A 100 2.97 -13.13 -13.48
CA GLY A 100 1.51 -13.22 -13.39
C GLY A 100 0.81 -11.96 -13.83
N ALA A 101 -0.37 -11.70 -13.28
CA ALA A 101 -1.12 -10.48 -13.51
C ALA A 101 -0.28 -9.24 -13.15
N LEU A 102 -0.60 -8.12 -13.77
CA LEU A 102 0.15 -6.85 -13.63
C LEU A 102 0.43 -6.45 -12.18
N LEU A 103 -0.54 -6.67 -11.29
CA LEU A 103 -0.40 -6.40 -9.85
C LEU A 103 -0.09 -7.66 -9.03
N GLY A 104 0.07 -8.81 -9.68
CA GLY A 104 0.43 -10.05 -9.02
C GLY A 104 1.82 -9.98 -8.39
N GLY A 105 1.91 -10.34 -7.12
CA GLY A 105 3.16 -10.31 -6.37
C GLY A 105 3.53 -8.99 -5.73
N VAL A 106 2.79 -7.89 -5.98
CA VAL A 106 3.06 -6.61 -5.28
C VAL A 106 2.55 -6.63 -3.84
N TYR A 107 1.51 -7.41 -3.55
CA TYR A 107 0.98 -7.59 -2.22
C TYR A 107 1.65 -8.78 -1.56
N ALA A 108 2.46 -8.48 -0.58
CA ALA A 108 3.24 -9.44 0.17
C ALA A 108 3.41 -8.94 1.60
N TYR A 109 3.86 -9.79 2.47
CA TYR A 109 4.24 -9.38 3.82
C TYR A 109 5.50 -10.09 4.27
N LEU A 110 6.19 -9.51 5.24
CA LEU A 110 7.22 -10.18 5.99
C LEU A 110 6.59 -10.85 7.21
N ASP A 111 6.85 -12.14 7.38
CA ASP A 111 6.43 -12.85 8.58
C ASP A 111 7.34 -12.51 9.78
N ALA A 112 7.06 -13.12 10.94
CA ALA A 112 7.83 -12.88 12.16
C ALA A 112 9.31 -13.31 12.07
N ASP A 113 9.64 -14.14 11.08
CA ASP A 113 11.01 -14.62 10.84
C ASP A 113 11.70 -13.87 9.68
N SER A 114 11.14 -12.77 9.23
CA SER A 114 11.62 -11.95 8.11
C SER A 114 11.63 -12.67 6.76
N ASN A 115 10.83 -13.72 6.60
CA ASN A 115 10.56 -14.33 5.30
C ASN A 115 9.52 -13.51 4.56
N LEU A 116 9.68 -13.38 3.25
CA LEU A 116 8.65 -12.79 2.41
C LEU A 116 7.59 -13.85 2.08
N VAL A 117 6.33 -13.51 2.35
CA VAL A 117 5.19 -14.36 2.03
C VAL A 117 4.35 -13.68 0.98
N MET A 118 4.10 -14.34 -0.13
CA MET A 118 3.36 -13.80 -1.27
C MET A 118 2.69 -14.92 -2.06
N VAL A 119 1.79 -14.55 -2.94
CA VAL A 119 1.29 -15.45 -3.98
C VAL A 119 1.91 -15.06 -5.31
N ASP A 120 2.62 -15.95 -5.95
CA ASP A 120 3.31 -15.68 -7.20
C ASP A 120 2.36 -15.72 -8.43
N GLY A 121 2.90 -15.43 -9.60
CA GLY A 121 2.12 -15.37 -10.84
C GLY A 121 1.50 -16.70 -11.28
N THR A 122 1.89 -17.82 -10.67
CA THR A 122 1.27 -19.14 -10.90
C THR A 122 0.21 -19.49 -9.86
N ASN A 123 -0.19 -18.53 -9.03
CA ASN A 123 -1.11 -18.73 -7.89
C ASN A 123 -0.56 -19.70 -6.84
N ALA A 124 0.74 -19.67 -6.61
CA ALA A 124 1.36 -20.42 -5.54
C ALA A 124 1.70 -19.52 -4.35
N LEU A 125 1.17 -19.89 -3.18
CA LEU A 125 1.55 -19.29 -1.91
C LEU A 125 2.98 -19.69 -1.61
N THR A 126 3.87 -18.70 -1.48
CA THR A 126 5.30 -18.88 -1.49
C THR A 126 5.95 -18.16 -0.32
N TRP A 127 6.80 -18.87 0.43
CA TRP A 127 7.68 -18.30 1.44
C TRP A 127 9.09 -18.19 0.87
N ILE A 128 9.65 -16.99 0.91
CA ILE A 128 10.98 -16.70 0.38
C ILE A 128 11.89 -16.29 1.53
N SER A 129 12.98 -17.02 1.67
CA SER A 129 13.99 -16.82 2.70
C SER A 129 15.28 -16.28 2.09
N HIS A 130 16.13 -15.69 2.91
CA HIS A 130 17.46 -15.24 2.51
C HIS A 130 18.50 -15.61 3.54
N SER A 131 19.77 -15.65 3.10
CA SER A 131 20.90 -15.91 3.98
C SER A 131 21.14 -14.74 4.94
N GLN A 132 21.89 -15.02 6.01
CA GLN A 132 22.23 -14.01 7.02
C GLN A 132 22.99 -12.81 6.43
N ASP A 133 23.84 -13.06 5.41
CA ASP A 133 24.57 -12.01 4.70
C ASP A 133 23.75 -11.32 3.58
N GLY A 134 22.52 -11.77 3.34
CA GLY A 134 21.65 -11.22 2.31
C GLY A 134 22.00 -11.60 0.88
N MET A 135 23.02 -12.41 0.66
CA MET A 135 23.55 -12.72 -0.67
C MET A 135 22.79 -13.83 -1.40
N LYS A 136 22.13 -14.71 -0.66
CA LYS A 136 21.36 -15.84 -1.21
C LYS A 136 19.89 -15.68 -0.87
N VAL A 137 19.04 -15.99 -1.84
CA VAL A 137 17.58 -15.90 -1.74
C VAL A 137 16.99 -17.17 -2.35
N TRP A 138 16.05 -17.80 -1.65
CA TRP A 138 15.44 -19.06 -2.10
C TRP A 138 14.02 -19.24 -1.61
N VAL A 139 13.26 -20.07 -2.31
CA VAL A 139 11.94 -20.51 -1.87
C VAL A 139 12.10 -21.56 -0.78
N SER A 140 11.59 -21.28 0.42
CA SER A 140 11.62 -22.23 1.55
C SER A 140 10.39 -23.10 1.63
N ARG A 141 9.25 -22.63 1.12
CA ARG A 141 7.99 -23.36 1.09
C ARG A 141 7.09 -22.85 -0.03
N ARG A 142 6.28 -23.73 -0.59
CA ARG A 142 5.33 -23.40 -1.66
C ARG A 142 4.07 -24.25 -1.55
N ILE A 143 2.90 -23.64 -1.70
CA ILE A 143 1.60 -24.31 -1.76
C ILE A 143 0.87 -23.78 -3.00
N ASP A 144 0.52 -24.68 -3.93
CA ASP A 144 -0.28 -24.31 -5.10
C ASP A 144 -1.74 -24.08 -4.67
N LEU A 145 -2.28 -22.91 -5.02
CA LEU A 145 -3.65 -22.53 -4.67
C LEU A 145 -4.65 -22.69 -5.81
N THR A 146 -4.21 -22.95 -7.03
CA THR A 146 -5.09 -22.97 -8.21
C THR A 146 -6.25 -23.93 -8.04
N ASP A 147 -5.95 -25.20 -7.76
CA ASP A 147 -6.97 -26.21 -7.57
C ASP A 147 -7.67 -26.10 -6.20
N ALA A 148 -6.91 -25.83 -5.16
CA ALA A 148 -7.43 -25.70 -3.79
C ALA A 148 -8.47 -24.58 -3.65
N MET A 149 -8.30 -23.48 -4.36
CA MET A 149 -9.24 -22.36 -4.39
C MET A 149 -10.24 -22.46 -5.56
N LYS A 150 -10.14 -23.47 -6.40
CA LYS A 150 -10.98 -23.63 -7.60
C LYS A 150 -10.99 -22.38 -8.47
N LEU A 151 -9.81 -21.82 -8.69
CA LEU A 151 -9.66 -20.60 -9.48
C LEU A 151 -9.97 -20.85 -10.95
N GLU A 152 -10.79 -19.96 -11.53
CA GLU A 152 -11.05 -19.95 -12.96
C GLU A 152 -9.77 -19.63 -13.76
N PRO A 153 -9.70 -20.07 -15.03
CA PRO A 153 -8.60 -19.65 -15.91
C PRO A 153 -8.46 -18.13 -15.91
N LYS A 154 -7.22 -17.64 -15.82
CA LYS A 154 -6.85 -16.20 -15.76
C LYS A 154 -7.28 -15.46 -14.49
N ASP A 155 -7.83 -16.14 -13.48
CA ASP A 155 -8.01 -15.55 -12.17
C ASP A 155 -6.69 -15.61 -11.39
N HIS A 156 -6.35 -14.52 -10.71
CA HIS A 156 -5.10 -14.39 -9.98
C HIS A 156 -5.37 -13.90 -8.56
N VAL A 157 -4.61 -14.43 -7.61
CA VAL A 157 -4.62 -13.91 -6.25
C VAL A 157 -3.93 -12.55 -6.23
N VAL A 158 -4.59 -11.56 -5.66
CA VAL A 158 -4.11 -10.17 -5.59
C VAL A 158 -3.95 -9.66 -4.17
N GLY A 159 -4.60 -10.25 -3.18
CA GLY A 159 -4.50 -9.84 -1.78
C GLY A 159 -4.05 -10.95 -0.88
N ILE A 160 -3.26 -10.62 0.15
CA ILE A 160 -2.76 -11.56 1.15
C ILE A 160 -2.56 -10.86 2.48
N VAL A 161 -2.97 -11.50 3.57
CA VAL A 161 -2.71 -11.02 4.93
C VAL A 161 -2.79 -12.18 5.92
N PRO A 162 -1.91 -12.27 6.93
CA PRO A 162 -2.05 -13.24 8.01
C PRO A 162 -3.07 -12.73 9.04
N ASP A 163 -3.80 -13.64 9.68
CA ASP A 163 -4.65 -13.31 10.81
C ASP A 163 -3.92 -13.53 12.15
N TRP A 164 -4.59 -13.22 13.26
CA TRP A 164 -4.02 -13.39 14.60
C TRP A 164 -3.94 -14.85 15.09
N HIS A 165 -4.45 -15.80 14.28
CA HIS A 165 -4.43 -17.23 14.58
C HIS A 165 -3.42 -18.02 13.73
N GLY A 166 -2.58 -17.32 12.94
CA GLY A 166 -1.60 -17.95 12.08
C GLY A 166 -2.14 -18.50 10.77
N ARG A 167 -3.40 -18.21 10.44
CA ARG A 167 -3.98 -18.52 9.14
C ARG A 167 -3.70 -17.41 8.16
N ILE A 168 -3.65 -17.76 6.89
CA ILE A 168 -3.37 -16.80 5.82
C ILE A 168 -4.63 -16.62 4.98
N TRP A 169 -5.07 -15.37 4.88
CA TRP A 169 -6.18 -14.98 4.03
C TRP A 169 -5.65 -14.50 2.69
N VAL A 170 -6.25 -14.98 1.62
CA VAL A 170 -5.95 -14.56 0.26
C VAL A 170 -7.23 -14.22 -0.49
N ALA A 171 -7.12 -13.33 -1.47
CA ALA A 171 -8.24 -12.92 -2.28
C ALA A 171 -7.85 -12.87 -3.75
N SER A 172 -8.67 -13.45 -4.61
CA SER A 172 -8.44 -13.42 -6.05
C SER A 172 -9.13 -12.22 -6.70
N GLU A 173 -8.67 -11.86 -7.87
CA GLU A 173 -9.22 -10.78 -8.68
C GLU A 173 -10.72 -10.94 -8.95
N ARG A 174 -11.20 -12.18 -9.12
CA ARG A 174 -12.62 -12.49 -9.37
C ARG A 174 -13.45 -12.73 -8.13
N GLY A 175 -12.94 -12.36 -6.96
CA GLY A 175 -13.70 -12.35 -5.70
C GLY A 175 -13.67 -13.66 -4.91
N VAL A 176 -12.79 -14.59 -5.23
CA VAL A 176 -12.62 -15.80 -4.41
C VAL A 176 -11.73 -15.48 -3.22
N VAL A 177 -12.22 -15.76 -2.03
CA VAL A 177 -11.48 -15.59 -0.77
C VAL A 177 -11.09 -16.96 -0.24
N GLY A 178 -9.80 -17.17 0.00
CA GLY A 178 -9.25 -18.37 0.60
C GLY A 178 -8.76 -18.11 2.02
N LEU A 179 -9.02 -19.05 2.90
CA LEU A 179 -8.46 -19.12 4.24
C LEU A 179 -7.59 -20.36 4.34
N ILE A 180 -6.30 -20.16 4.54
CA ILE A 180 -5.30 -21.22 4.49
C ILE A 180 -4.76 -21.46 5.90
N ASP A 181 -4.85 -22.70 6.35
CA ASP A 181 -4.11 -23.18 7.53
C ASP A 181 -2.80 -23.81 7.05
N PRO A 182 -1.66 -23.12 7.18
CA PRO A 182 -0.40 -23.64 6.65
C PRO A 182 0.14 -24.83 7.45
N LYS A 183 -0.28 -25.01 8.70
CA LYS A 183 0.14 -26.17 9.53
C LYS A 183 -0.54 -27.46 9.10
N ARG A 184 -1.81 -27.37 8.71
CA ARG A 184 -2.64 -28.52 8.34
C ARG A 184 -2.78 -28.71 6.83
N ASN A 185 -2.27 -27.78 6.02
CA ASN A 185 -2.47 -27.75 4.56
C ASN A 185 -3.96 -27.74 4.16
N VAL A 186 -4.78 -27.05 4.92
CA VAL A 186 -6.22 -26.95 4.66
C VAL A 186 -6.53 -25.59 4.07
N VAL A 187 -7.28 -25.58 2.97
CA VAL A 187 -7.80 -24.37 2.32
C VAL A 187 -9.32 -24.42 2.38
N ARG A 188 -9.92 -23.37 2.92
CA ARG A 188 -11.36 -23.13 2.89
C ARG A 188 -11.64 -21.87 2.09
N LEU A 189 -12.75 -21.79 1.40
CA LEU A 189 -13.02 -20.68 0.50
C LEU A 189 -14.47 -20.22 0.55
N THR A 190 -14.67 -18.97 0.13
CA THR A 190 -15.96 -18.38 -0.19
C THR A 190 -15.79 -17.44 -1.38
N LYS A 191 -16.90 -17.01 -1.98
CA LYS A 191 -16.86 -16.04 -3.07
C LYS A 191 -17.65 -14.80 -2.68
N LEU A 192 -17.06 -13.64 -2.89
CA LEU A 192 -17.72 -12.34 -2.64
C LEU A 192 -18.50 -11.93 -3.89
N GLN A 193 -19.82 -12.07 -3.82
CA GLN A 193 -20.74 -11.74 -4.93
C GLN A 193 -22.10 -11.23 -4.41
N GLN A 194 -22.10 -10.63 -3.23
CA GLN A 194 -23.32 -10.16 -2.58
C GLN A 194 -24.08 -9.11 -3.39
N TYR A 195 -23.35 -8.26 -4.10
CA TYR A 195 -23.89 -7.10 -4.81
C TYR A 195 -23.83 -7.25 -6.34
N SER A 196 -23.01 -8.15 -6.84
CA SER A 196 -22.91 -8.48 -8.25
C SER A 196 -22.18 -9.80 -8.44
N PRO A 197 -22.56 -10.63 -9.43
CA PRO A 197 -21.80 -11.84 -9.78
C PRO A 197 -20.42 -11.52 -10.38
N THR A 198 -20.17 -10.26 -10.74
CA THR A 198 -18.92 -9.79 -11.37
C THR A 198 -18.09 -8.91 -10.44
N GLU A 199 -18.32 -8.99 -9.13
CA GLU A 199 -17.47 -8.28 -8.17
C GLU A 199 -16.01 -8.69 -8.33
N ARG A 200 -15.12 -7.69 -8.29
CA ARG A 200 -13.67 -7.85 -8.43
C ARG A 200 -12.98 -7.32 -7.18
N ILE A 201 -11.83 -7.89 -6.89
CA ILE A 201 -10.92 -7.40 -5.85
C ILE A 201 -9.67 -6.92 -6.57
N ASP A 202 -9.39 -5.62 -6.51
CA ASP A 202 -8.28 -5.01 -7.21
C ASP A 202 -7.18 -4.51 -6.28
N ASN A 203 -7.45 -4.44 -4.97
CA ASN A 203 -6.55 -3.88 -3.96
C ASN A 203 -6.21 -4.92 -2.88
N SER A 204 -5.32 -4.56 -1.97
CA SER A 204 -4.93 -5.41 -0.86
C SER A 204 -6.08 -5.61 0.14
N ILE A 205 -5.91 -6.56 1.04
CA ILE A 205 -6.87 -6.87 2.10
C ILE A 205 -6.23 -6.59 3.46
N SER A 206 -7.06 -6.33 4.47
CA SER A 206 -6.61 -5.91 5.78
C SER A 206 -7.18 -6.79 6.87
N ALA A 207 -6.42 -7.01 7.93
CA ALA A 207 -6.83 -7.84 9.07
C ALA A 207 -6.73 -7.09 10.39
N CYS A 208 -7.63 -7.41 11.30
CA CYS A 208 -7.56 -7.04 12.70
C CYS A 208 -7.79 -8.32 13.56
N PRO A 209 -7.67 -8.26 14.88
CA PRO A 209 -7.87 -9.45 15.73
C PRO A 209 -9.24 -10.12 15.54
N GLN A 210 -10.26 -9.38 15.12
CA GLN A 210 -11.63 -9.88 14.97
C GLN A 210 -11.95 -10.43 13.59
N GLY A 211 -11.18 -10.09 12.57
CA GLY A 211 -11.45 -10.55 11.22
C GLY A 211 -10.69 -9.80 10.13
N VAL A 212 -11.20 -9.92 8.90
CA VAL A 212 -10.58 -9.38 7.70
C VAL A 212 -11.57 -8.48 6.97
N SER A 213 -11.11 -7.35 6.47
CA SER A 213 -11.92 -6.47 5.63
C SER A 213 -11.40 -6.44 4.19
N ILE A 214 -12.33 -6.53 3.25
CA ILE A 214 -12.08 -6.55 1.82
C ILE A 214 -13.01 -5.56 1.14
N ILE A 215 -12.46 -4.69 0.30
CA ILE A 215 -13.22 -3.82 -0.57
C ILE A 215 -13.21 -4.41 -1.97
N THR A 216 -14.41 -4.65 -2.51
CA THR A 216 -14.59 -5.09 -3.91
C THR A 216 -14.96 -3.90 -4.78
N SER A 217 -15.15 -4.16 -6.07
CA SER A 217 -15.66 -3.16 -7.02
C SER A 217 -17.12 -2.71 -6.72
N TYR A 218 -17.80 -3.34 -5.75
CA TYR A 218 -19.21 -3.06 -5.40
C TYR A 218 -19.47 -2.82 -3.92
N GLY A 219 -18.64 -3.33 -3.03
CA GLY A 219 -18.92 -3.26 -1.61
C GLY A 219 -17.71 -3.42 -0.72
N ILE A 220 -17.93 -3.18 0.56
CA ILE A 220 -17.00 -3.50 1.64
C ILE A 220 -17.55 -4.66 2.45
N TYR A 221 -16.68 -5.59 2.78
CA TYR A 221 -17.00 -6.80 3.53
C TYR A 221 -16.15 -6.87 4.79
N MET A 222 -16.75 -7.32 5.87
CA MET A 222 -16.04 -7.80 7.05
C MET A 222 -16.25 -9.31 7.14
N LEU A 223 -15.17 -10.06 7.16
CA LEU A 223 -15.20 -11.52 7.21
C LEU A 223 -14.54 -12.04 8.47
N GLY A 224 -15.03 -13.19 8.93
CA GLY A 224 -14.41 -13.98 9.98
C GLY A 224 -14.36 -15.44 9.57
N ALA A 225 -13.77 -16.27 10.41
CA ALA A 225 -13.82 -17.71 10.24
C ALA A 225 -14.99 -18.29 11.03
N ASP A 226 -15.75 -19.18 10.39
CA ASP A 226 -16.78 -19.94 11.07
C ASP A 226 -16.16 -20.83 12.15
N ALA A 227 -16.71 -20.79 13.36
CA ALA A 227 -16.15 -21.48 14.52
C ALA A 227 -16.15 -23.02 14.36
N SER A 228 -17.11 -23.58 13.62
CA SER A 228 -17.25 -25.03 13.46
C SER A 228 -16.51 -25.58 12.25
N THR A 229 -16.50 -24.84 11.12
CA THR A 229 -15.96 -25.32 9.85
C THR A 229 -14.63 -24.67 9.47
N SER A 230 -14.19 -23.61 10.16
CA SER A 230 -13.07 -22.73 9.79
C SER A 230 -13.22 -22.12 8.40
N LYS A 231 -14.44 -22.10 7.86
CA LYS A 231 -14.74 -21.52 6.56
C LYS A 231 -14.87 -19.99 6.69
N PRO A 232 -14.38 -19.21 5.71
CA PRO A 232 -14.66 -17.79 5.67
C PRO A 232 -16.16 -17.51 5.63
N ARG A 233 -16.63 -16.59 6.47
CA ARG A 233 -18.02 -16.13 6.46
C ARG A 233 -18.09 -14.62 6.53
N ILE A 234 -19.12 -14.06 5.91
CA ILE A 234 -19.39 -12.62 5.95
C ILE A 234 -20.05 -12.31 7.30
N ILE A 235 -19.41 -11.43 8.10
CA ILE A 235 -19.98 -10.92 9.34
C ILE A 235 -20.98 -9.81 9.03
N TRP A 236 -20.56 -8.86 8.18
CA TRP A 236 -21.40 -7.80 7.64
C TRP A 236 -20.82 -7.30 6.32
N SER A 237 -21.63 -6.63 5.54
CA SER A 237 -21.22 -5.98 4.29
C SER A 237 -22.09 -4.77 4.00
N HIS A 238 -21.55 -3.86 3.21
CA HIS A 238 -22.27 -2.70 2.65
C HIS A 238 -21.86 -2.47 1.21
N SER A 239 -22.82 -2.13 0.36
CA SER A 239 -22.51 -1.55 -0.94
C SER A 239 -22.08 -0.09 -0.79
N TYR A 240 -21.43 0.45 -1.79
CA TYR A 240 -21.06 1.86 -1.84
C TYR A 240 -21.40 2.46 -3.21
N ASP A 241 -21.43 3.80 -3.28
CA ASP A 241 -21.58 4.51 -4.54
C ASP A 241 -20.29 4.35 -5.36
N ARG A 242 -20.34 3.49 -6.37
CA ARG A 242 -19.20 3.22 -7.24
C ARG A 242 -19.11 4.17 -8.43
N GLY A 243 -20.01 5.15 -8.52
CA GLY A 243 -20.08 6.07 -9.64
C GLY A 243 -20.47 5.39 -10.94
N THR A 244 -20.57 6.17 -12.01
CA THR A 244 -20.97 5.70 -13.34
C THR A 244 -19.80 5.27 -14.21
N LYS A 245 -18.58 5.63 -13.83
CA LYS A 245 -17.38 5.37 -14.63
C LYS A 245 -16.09 5.42 -13.81
N GLN A 246 -15.04 4.85 -14.38
CA GLN A 246 -13.66 5.06 -13.94
C GLN A 246 -13.28 6.52 -14.21
N LYS A 247 -12.70 7.17 -13.21
CA LYS A 247 -12.27 8.57 -13.28
C LYS A 247 -10.80 8.69 -13.73
N PRO A 248 -10.39 9.88 -14.21
CA PRO A 248 -8.98 10.15 -14.43
C PRO A 248 -8.14 9.90 -13.15
N GLY A 249 -7.03 9.21 -13.30
CA GLY A 249 -6.16 8.86 -12.16
C GLY A 249 -6.56 7.61 -11.40
N GLN A 250 -7.59 6.89 -11.85
CA GLN A 250 -7.99 5.60 -11.30
C GLN A 250 -7.43 4.45 -12.14
N LEU A 251 -7.10 3.35 -11.48
CA LEU A 251 -6.62 2.12 -12.12
C LEU A 251 -7.74 1.15 -12.43
N SER A 252 -8.88 1.29 -11.75
CA SER A 252 -10.08 0.48 -11.98
C SER A 252 -11.34 1.27 -11.61
N HIS A 253 -12.52 0.75 -12.02
CA HIS A 253 -13.82 1.34 -11.71
C HIS A 253 -14.30 0.85 -10.34
N GLY A 254 -14.27 1.72 -9.35
CA GLY A 254 -14.70 1.44 -7.98
C GLY A 254 -13.89 2.23 -6.97
N SER A 255 -13.91 1.79 -5.72
CA SER A 255 -13.02 2.33 -4.70
C SER A 255 -11.58 1.93 -5.01
N GLY A 256 -10.66 2.90 -5.00
CA GLY A 256 -9.23 2.66 -5.16
C GLY A 256 -8.50 2.34 -3.86
N ALA A 257 -9.21 2.38 -2.73
CA ALA A 257 -8.62 2.25 -1.41
C ALA A 257 -8.59 0.78 -0.93
N THR A 258 -7.59 0.48 -0.13
CA THR A 258 -7.60 -0.67 0.78
C THR A 258 -8.35 -0.28 2.05
N ALA A 259 -9.13 -1.19 2.63
CA ALA A 259 -9.77 -0.95 3.91
C ALA A 259 -8.73 -0.70 5.00
N THR A 260 -8.90 0.33 5.80
CA THR A 260 -8.02 0.64 6.92
C THR A 260 -8.79 0.49 8.23
N PHE A 261 -8.29 -0.36 9.14
CA PHE A 261 -8.77 -0.42 10.50
C PHE A 261 -8.07 0.63 11.36
N PHE A 262 -8.83 1.29 12.21
CA PHE A 262 -8.31 2.31 13.12
C PHE A 262 -9.23 2.47 14.33
N GLY A 263 -8.88 3.31 15.25
CA GLY A 263 -9.66 3.61 16.44
C GLY A 263 -8.80 3.65 17.71
N PRO A 264 -9.37 4.12 18.84
CA PRO A 264 -8.63 4.28 20.08
C PRO A 264 -8.11 2.95 20.66
N ASN A 265 -8.78 1.83 20.38
CA ASN A 265 -8.34 0.49 20.79
C ASN A 265 -7.64 -0.27 19.63
N GLY A 266 -7.35 0.40 18.53
CA GLY A 266 -6.59 -0.11 17.41
C GLY A 266 -7.42 -0.55 16.20
N SER A 267 -8.63 -1.07 16.40
CA SER A 267 -9.46 -1.58 15.30
C SER A 267 -10.97 -1.41 15.54
N ASP A 268 -11.35 -0.36 16.25
CA ASP A 268 -12.77 -0.05 16.52
C ASP A 268 -13.55 0.27 15.26
N TYR A 269 -12.89 0.85 14.28
CA TYR A 269 -13.46 1.34 13.03
C TYR A 269 -12.76 0.77 11.83
N VAL A 270 -13.49 0.74 10.70
CA VAL A 270 -12.95 0.48 9.38
C VAL A 270 -13.55 1.48 8.39
N MET A 271 -12.74 1.93 7.44
CA MET A 271 -13.15 2.94 6.48
C MET A 271 -13.00 2.48 5.03
N LEU A 272 -13.74 3.14 4.17
CA LEU A 272 -13.53 3.14 2.74
C LEU A 272 -13.72 4.55 2.17
N SER A 273 -13.11 4.82 1.01
CA SER A 273 -13.54 5.90 0.13
C SER A 273 -14.42 5.31 -0.97
N ASP A 274 -15.56 5.94 -1.25
CA ASP A 274 -16.42 5.53 -2.35
C ASP A 274 -15.94 6.08 -3.70
N ASN A 275 -16.76 6.05 -4.72
CA ASN A 275 -16.44 6.59 -6.04
C ASN A 275 -17.57 7.45 -6.61
N GLY A 276 -18.20 8.27 -5.79
CA GLY A 276 -19.23 9.20 -6.23
C GLY A 276 -18.76 10.06 -7.42
N ASP A 277 -19.59 10.21 -8.44
CA ASP A 277 -19.19 10.83 -9.72
C ASP A 277 -18.63 12.24 -9.55
N ARG A 278 -19.32 13.09 -8.79
CA ARG A 278 -18.90 14.47 -8.59
C ARG A 278 -17.85 14.59 -7.49
N GLN A 279 -18.01 13.83 -6.43
CA GLN A 279 -17.18 13.90 -5.25
C GLN A 279 -17.23 12.57 -4.50
N GLU A 280 -16.06 12.04 -4.17
CA GLU A 280 -15.95 10.87 -3.32
C GLU A 280 -16.32 11.21 -1.88
N LYS A 281 -16.71 10.18 -1.12
CA LYS A 281 -16.95 10.28 0.32
C LYS A 281 -16.05 9.32 1.08
N LEU A 282 -15.57 9.79 2.22
CA LEU A 282 -15.02 8.94 3.26
C LEU A 282 -16.18 8.39 4.07
N ILE A 283 -16.25 7.08 4.25
CA ILE A 283 -17.27 6.39 5.01
C ILE A 283 -16.62 5.56 6.09
N VAL A 284 -17.07 5.71 7.32
CA VAL A 284 -16.55 5.01 8.49
C VAL A 284 -17.63 4.14 9.11
N TYR A 285 -17.31 2.87 9.34
CA TYR A 285 -18.15 1.89 10.00
C TYR A 285 -17.51 1.40 11.28
N ARG A 286 -18.32 0.95 12.25
CA ARG A 286 -17.81 0.12 13.34
C ARG A 286 -17.41 -1.24 12.79
N SER A 287 -16.21 -1.66 13.09
CA SER A 287 -15.69 -2.94 12.55
C SER A 287 -16.44 -4.15 13.07
N ALA A 288 -16.97 -4.10 14.30
CA ALA A 288 -17.64 -5.23 14.93
C ALA A 288 -18.97 -5.60 14.26
N ASP A 289 -19.80 -4.64 13.90
CA ASP A 289 -21.17 -4.87 13.42
C ASP A 289 -21.53 -4.15 12.12
N GLY A 290 -20.62 -3.33 11.59
CA GLY A 290 -20.86 -2.58 10.36
C GLY A 290 -21.80 -1.40 10.51
N SER A 291 -22.17 -1.00 11.73
CA SER A 291 -23.00 0.18 11.94
C SER A 291 -22.23 1.44 11.52
N ALA A 292 -22.96 2.39 10.91
CA ALA A 292 -22.36 3.62 10.41
C ALA A 292 -21.92 4.52 11.57
N VAL A 293 -20.69 5.03 11.47
CA VAL A 293 -20.16 6.08 12.36
C VAL A 293 -20.38 7.44 11.73
N GLY A 294 -20.03 7.58 10.46
CA GLY A 294 -20.19 8.84 9.75
C GLY A 294 -19.61 8.80 8.35
N GLU A 295 -19.90 9.86 7.61
CA GLU A 295 -19.34 10.06 6.27
C GLU A 295 -19.04 11.54 6.04
N GLY A 296 -18.16 11.83 5.10
CA GLY A 296 -17.83 13.21 4.71
C GLY A 296 -17.25 13.29 3.30
N PRO A 297 -17.47 14.41 2.61
CA PRO A 297 -17.03 14.60 1.23
C PRO A 297 -15.53 14.82 1.17
N LEU A 298 -14.86 14.12 0.25
CA LEU A 298 -13.42 14.19 0.05
C LEU A 298 -13.07 15.08 -1.15
N PHE A 299 -12.07 15.91 -0.95
CA PHE A 299 -11.38 16.67 -2.00
C PHE A 299 -12.30 17.70 -2.70
N THR A 300 -11.89 18.15 -3.88
CA THR A 300 -12.62 19.18 -4.64
C THR A 300 -13.70 18.57 -5.52
N PRO A 301 -14.95 19.03 -5.44
CA PRO A 301 -16.01 18.56 -6.34
C PRO A 301 -15.60 18.68 -7.81
N GLY A 302 -15.88 17.67 -8.62
CA GLY A 302 -15.51 17.60 -10.03
C GLY A 302 -14.07 17.12 -10.29
N ALA A 303 -13.22 17.07 -9.27
CA ALA A 303 -11.84 16.63 -9.35
C ALA A 303 -11.46 15.80 -8.11
N SER A 304 -12.38 14.96 -7.67
CA SER A 304 -12.26 14.11 -6.47
C SER A 304 -12.05 12.66 -6.85
N GLY A 305 -10.95 12.10 -6.40
CA GLY A 305 -10.62 10.69 -6.61
C GLY A 305 -9.34 10.31 -5.88
N THR A 306 -9.26 9.06 -5.44
CA THR A 306 -8.02 8.52 -4.87
C THR A 306 -7.85 7.05 -5.21
N GLU A 307 -6.60 6.66 -5.50
CA GLU A 307 -6.13 5.28 -5.62
C GLU A 307 -5.30 4.85 -4.41
N ASN A 308 -5.19 5.72 -3.42
CA ASN A 308 -4.39 5.47 -2.23
C ASN A 308 -5.24 4.93 -1.09
N SER A 309 -4.68 3.97 -0.34
CA SER A 309 -5.14 3.70 1.01
C SER A 309 -4.90 4.94 1.88
N MET A 310 -5.64 5.02 2.97
CA MET A 310 -5.56 6.16 3.88
C MET A 310 -4.80 5.81 5.14
N ILE A 311 -4.14 6.80 5.71
CA ILE A 311 -3.53 6.69 7.04
C ILE A 311 -4.65 6.57 8.07
N GLY A 312 -4.55 5.59 8.97
CA GLY A 312 -5.49 5.42 10.08
C GLY A 312 -4.77 5.21 11.39
N VAL A 313 -4.85 6.18 12.30
CA VAL A 313 -4.19 6.14 13.60
C VAL A 313 -5.09 6.79 14.65
N GLN A 314 -5.33 6.08 15.76
CA GLN A 314 -6.27 6.55 16.77
C GLN A 314 -7.64 6.86 16.15
N ASN A 315 -8.17 8.05 16.31
CA ASN A 315 -9.43 8.47 15.70
C ASN A 315 -9.25 9.16 14.34
N SER A 316 -8.03 9.21 13.80
CA SER A 316 -7.71 10.04 12.64
C SER A 316 -7.56 9.23 11.37
N ILE A 317 -8.09 9.77 10.29
CA ILE A 317 -7.89 9.31 8.91
C ILE A 317 -7.30 10.45 8.10
N VAL A 318 -6.27 10.14 7.30
CA VAL A 318 -5.69 11.09 6.35
C VAL A 318 -5.68 10.48 4.96
N GLY A 319 -6.21 11.19 3.99
CA GLY A 319 -6.25 10.77 2.59
C GLY A 319 -5.71 11.83 1.65
N ALA A 320 -5.11 11.39 0.54
CA ALA A 320 -4.58 12.26 -0.52
C ALA A 320 -5.33 12.03 -1.83
N CYS A 321 -5.60 13.12 -2.54
CA CYS A 321 -6.22 13.10 -3.86
C CYS A 321 -5.21 12.65 -4.92
N THR A 322 -5.64 11.76 -5.82
CA THR A 322 -4.83 11.31 -6.97
C THR A 322 -5.56 11.55 -8.30
N PHE A 323 -6.63 12.33 -8.29
CA PHE A 323 -7.42 12.61 -9.50
C PHE A 323 -6.52 13.19 -10.60
N GLY A 324 -6.60 12.58 -11.78
CA GLY A 324 -5.85 13.03 -12.96
C GLY A 324 -4.37 12.60 -12.98
N TYR A 325 -3.91 11.79 -12.03
CA TYR A 325 -2.51 11.37 -11.99
C TYR A 325 -2.12 10.58 -13.25
N PRO A 326 -1.02 10.95 -13.94
CA PRO A 326 -0.61 10.31 -15.19
C PRO A 326 0.36 9.16 -14.91
N TYR A 327 -0.18 7.96 -14.66
CA TYR A 327 0.67 6.79 -14.41
C TYR A 327 1.53 6.43 -15.62
N ALA A 328 2.84 6.47 -15.46
CA ALA A 328 3.79 6.20 -16.52
C ALA A 328 3.87 4.71 -16.89
N GLN A 329 3.61 3.81 -15.93
CA GLN A 329 3.60 2.37 -16.15
C GLN A 329 2.36 1.85 -16.88
N TYR A 330 1.40 2.72 -17.13
CA TYR A 330 0.18 2.40 -17.88
C TYR A 330 0.05 3.33 -19.11
N PRO A 331 0.93 3.16 -20.14
CA PRO A 331 0.92 4.03 -21.31
C PRO A 331 -0.39 3.97 -22.11
N ASP A 332 -1.13 2.87 -21.98
CA ASP A 332 -2.40 2.65 -22.65
C ASP A 332 -3.60 3.30 -21.94
N THR A 333 -3.40 4.02 -20.85
CA THR A 333 -4.46 4.85 -20.29
C THR A 333 -4.90 5.85 -21.35
N LYS A 334 -6.07 5.60 -21.91
CA LYS A 334 -6.64 6.37 -23.03
C LYS A 334 -6.62 7.85 -22.70
N PRO A 335 -6.43 8.74 -23.69
CA PRO A 335 -6.47 10.19 -23.50
C PRO A 335 -7.70 10.68 -22.72
N ALA A 336 -8.82 9.96 -22.80
CA ALA A 336 -10.03 10.26 -22.05
C ALA A 336 -9.87 10.19 -20.53
N TYR A 337 -8.85 9.50 -20.01
CA TYR A 337 -8.54 9.43 -18.59
C TYR A 337 -7.49 10.45 -18.16
N ARG A 338 -6.97 11.25 -19.06
CA ARG A 338 -6.03 12.32 -18.77
C ARG A 338 -6.81 13.57 -18.38
N ALA A 339 -6.60 14.02 -17.17
CA ALA A 339 -7.09 15.30 -16.69
C ALA A 339 -5.93 16.04 -16.01
N GLN A 340 -6.16 17.30 -15.70
CA GLN A 340 -5.22 18.02 -14.86
C GLN A 340 -5.17 17.35 -13.49
N VAL A 341 -3.96 17.12 -12.96
CA VAL A 341 -3.77 16.57 -11.61
C VAL A 341 -4.40 17.51 -10.60
N SER A 342 -5.27 16.98 -9.76
CA SER A 342 -5.91 17.73 -8.69
C SER A 342 -5.13 17.55 -7.39
N PRO A 343 -4.81 18.63 -6.68
CA PRO A 343 -4.18 18.55 -5.37
C PRO A 343 -5.20 18.19 -4.29
N GLY A 344 -4.71 17.85 -3.12
CA GLY A 344 -5.49 17.75 -1.91
C GLY A 344 -4.99 16.67 -0.95
N MET A 345 -4.94 17.05 0.32
CA MET A 345 -4.78 16.12 1.43
C MET A 345 -5.70 16.58 2.56
N GLU A 346 -6.37 15.63 3.21
CA GLU A 346 -7.36 15.94 4.24
C GLU A 346 -7.21 15.00 5.42
N ARG A 347 -7.38 15.57 6.63
CA ARG A 347 -7.51 14.80 7.86
C ARG A 347 -8.93 14.92 8.40
N TRP A 348 -9.51 13.76 8.67
CA TRP A 348 -10.80 13.60 9.33
C TRP A 348 -10.62 12.83 10.63
N ASP A 349 -11.33 13.23 11.66
CA ASP A 349 -11.33 12.51 12.94
C ASP A 349 -12.73 11.98 13.25
N VAL A 350 -12.79 10.77 13.77
CA VAL A 350 -14.00 10.27 14.43
C VAL A 350 -14.17 11.05 15.73
N ASN A 351 -15.39 11.56 15.98
CA ASN A 351 -15.69 12.29 17.21
C ASN A 351 -15.51 11.39 18.42
N ASP A 352 -15.16 11.98 19.56
CA ASP A 352 -14.87 11.22 20.80
C ASP A 352 -16.03 10.31 21.24
N ASP A 353 -17.27 10.73 21.00
CA ASP A 353 -18.49 9.95 21.28
C ASP A 353 -18.89 9.00 20.14
N ALA A 354 -18.08 8.91 19.09
CA ALA A 354 -18.35 8.11 17.87
C ALA A 354 -19.67 8.46 17.16
N SER A 355 -20.16 9.70 17.31
CA SER A 355 -21.41 10.17 16.70
C SER A 355 -21.27 10.65 15.25
N GLY A 356 -20.06 10.70 14.74
CA GLY A 356 -19.79 11.20 13.38
C GLY A 356 -18.31 11.43 13.17
N ILE A 357 -17.97 12.02 12.04
CA ILE A 357 -16.61 12.42 11.69
C ILE A 357 -16.54 13.92 11.43
N THR A 358 -15.38 14.50 11.69
CA THR A 358 -15.14 15.95 11.54
C THR A 358 -13.88 16.19 10.73
N LEU A 359 -13.97 17.06 9.73
CA LEU A 359 -12.79 17.53 8.98
C LEU A 359 -11.94 18.40 9.90
N LYS A 360 -10.69 18.00 10.11
CA LYS A 360 -9.71 18.72 10.94
C LYS A 360 -8.91 19.74 10.16
N TRP A 361 -8.43 19.34 8.98
CA TRP A 361 -7.75 20.23 8.07
C TRP A 361 -7.83 19.70 6.64
N ARG A 362 -7.70 20.63 5.71
CA ARG A 362 -7.57 20.39 4.26
C ARG A 362 -6.43 21.23 3.75
N ASN A 363 -5.53 20.63 2.97
CA ASN A 363 -4.47 21.33 2.29
C ASN A 363 -4.53 21.07 0.79
N ASN A 364 -5.04 22.03 0.02
CA ASN A 364 -5.17 21.96 -1.44
C ASN A 364 -3.88 22.34 -2.17
N GLY A 365 -2.78 22.54 -1.47
CA GLY A 365 -1.46 22.82 -2.04
C GLY A 365 -0.59 21.58 -2.20
N ILE A 366 -1.07 20.39 -1.83
CA ILE A 366 -0.29 19.13 -1.86
C ILE A 366 -0.71 18.30 -3.08
N TYR A 367 0.26 18.04 -3.96
CA TYR A 367 0.11 17.17 -5.14
C TYR A 367 0.78 15.82 -4.87
N SER A 368 0.15 14.98 -4.08
CA SER A 368 0.74 13.71 -3.63
C SER A 368 0.98 12.75 -4.79
N ALA A 369 2.20 12.26 -4.91
CA ALA A 369 2.66 11.34 -5.96
C ALA A 369 3.07 9.97 -5.42
N ALA A 370 2.98 9.78 -4.12
CA ALA A 370 3.24 8.52 -3.42
C ALA A 370 2.18 8.32 -2.35
N VAL A 371 1.91 7.09 -1.98
CA VAL A 371 1.01 6.81 -0.85
C VAL A 371 1.63 7.41 0.41
N PRO A 372 0.93 8.33 1.10
CA PRO A 372 1.47 8.98 2.29
C PRO A 372 1.70 8.00 3.44
N ARG A 373 2.76 8.24 4.19
CA ARG A 373 3.14 7.44 5.37
C ARG A 373 3.26 8.34 6.59
N LEU A 374 2.58 8.01 7.68
CA LEU A 374 2.71 8.74 8.94
C LEU A 374 3.79 8.10 9.81
N SER A 375 4.72 8.91 10.32
CA SER A 375 5.52 8.54 11.46
C SER A 375 4.83 9.06 12.73
N THR A 376 4.46 8.14 13.64
CA THR A 376 3.85 8.55 14.90
C THR A 376 4.86 9.09 15.90
N ALA A 377 6.15 8.78 15.73
CA ALA A 377 7.22 9.26 16.59
C ALA A 377 7.53 10.75 16.36
N ASP A 378 7.56 11.20 15.12
CA ASP A 378 7.81 12.61 14.79
C ASP A 378 6.53 13.39 14.43
N ASN A 379 5.40 12.69 14.37
CA ASN A 379 4.08 13.27 14.01
C ASN A 379 4.08 13.98 12.65
N LEU A 380 4.82 13.42 11.70
CA LEU A 380 4.94 13.91 10.34
C LEU A 380 4.44 12.90 9.32
N ILE A 381 3.77 13.40 8.30
CA ILE A 381 3.35 12.64 7.13
C ILE A 381 4.38 12.85 6.03
N TYR A 382 4.91 11.75 5.50
CA TYR A 382 5.88 11.76 4.41
C TYR A 382 5.21 11.33 3.11
N THR A 383 5.40 12.10 2.06
CA THR A 383 4.99 11.75 0.71
C THR A 383 5.91 12.43 -0.31
N CYS A 384 5.84 11.96 -1.55
CA CYS A 384 6.44 12.70 -2.66
C CYS A 384 5.38 13.57 -3.33
N GLU A 385 5.78 14.66 -3.93
CA GLU A 385 4.93 15.53 -4.71
C GLU A 385 5.38 15.60 -6.15
N ARG A 386 4.42 15.63 -7.05
CA ARG A 386 4.61 15.90 -8.46
C ARG A 386 3.64 17.01 -8.88
N PRO A 387 4.00 18.28 -8.61
CA PRO A 387 3.12 19.40 -8.93
C PRO A 387 3.13 19.68 -10.42
N ARG A 388 2.18 19.40 -11.16
CA ARG A 388 1.90 19.81 -12.56
C ARG A 388 2.84 19.33 -13.67
N GLY A 389 2.22 19.12 -14.78
CA GLY A 389 2.74 19.09 -16.13
C GLY A 389 3.09 17.71 -16.65
N PRO A 390 3.00 17.54 -17.97
CA PRO A 390 3.54 16.34 -18.59
C PRO A 390 5.04 16.29 -18.36
N ALA A 391 5.53 15.08 -18.05
CA ALA A 391 6.96 14.84 -18.04
C ALA A 391 7.54 15.15 -19.42
N GLY A 392 8.58 15.95 -19.50
CA GLY A 392 9.39 16.05 -20.71
C GLY A 392 10.01 14.67 -20.97
N VAL A 393 10.04 14.23 -22.22
CA VAL A 393 10.56 12.90 -22.60
C VAL A 393 12.03 12.73 -22.15
N LEU A 394 12.79 13.81 -22.12
CA LEU A 394 14.20 13.80 -21.74
C LEU A 394 14.48 14.25 -20.32
N THR A 395 13.56 15.01 -19.69
CA THR A 395 13.79 15.61 -18.37
C THR A 395 13.00 14.92 -17.24
N GLY A 396 12.01 14.11 -17.58
CA GLY A 396 11.13 13.50 -16.60
C GLY A 396 10.29 14.51 -15.81
N PRO A 397 9.45 14.06 -14.88
CA PRO A 397 8.69 14.92 -14.00
C PRO A 397 9.59 15.58 -12.95
N VAL A 398 9.21 16.76 -12.50
CA VAL A 398 9.81 17.37 -11.31
C VAL A 398 9.13 16.76 -10.09
N VAL A 399 9.91 16.15 -9.21
CA VAL A 399 9.43 15.45 -8.03
C VAL A 399 10.09 16.03 -6.78
N TYR A 400 9.30 16.20 -5.74
CA TYR A 400 9.74 16.67 -4.43
C TYR A 400 9.46 15.61 -3.38
N ALA A 401 10.32 15.49 -2.39
CA ALA A 401 10.01 14.80 -1.14
C ALA A 401 9.52 15.83 -0.13
N CYS A 402 8.49 15.52 0.63
CA CYS A 402 7.97 16.46 1.62
C CYS A 402 7.54 15.79 2.92
N ALA A 403 7.57 16.58 3.98
CA ALA A 403 7.04 16.25 5.29
C ALA A 403 5.93 17.25 5.64
N ILE A 404 4.83 16.72 6.17
CA ILE A 404 3.62 17.47 6.47
C ILE A 404 3.29 17.25 7.96
N ASP A 405 3.02 18.33 8.67
CA ASP A 405 2.60 18.25 10.06
C ASP A 405 1.23 17.57 10.17
N MET A 406 1.17 16.51 10.94
CA MET A 406 -0.07 15.73 11.13
C MET A 406 -1.18 16.55 11.78
N ASP A 407 -0.85 17.47 12.68
CA ASP A 407 -1.84 18.24 13.41
C ASP A 407 -2.44 19.37 12.59
N SER A 408 -1.65 20.05 11.76
CA SER A 408 -2.07 21.25 11.02
C SER A 408 -2.27 21.02 9.52
N GLY A 409 -1.68 19.97 8.95
CA GLY A 409 -1.67 19.76 7.50
C GLY A 409 -0.69 20.67 6.75
N ARG A 410 0.15 21.40 7.47
CA ARG A 410 1.11 22.31 6.87
C ARG A 410 2.36 21.57 6.43
N VAL A 411 2.85 21.89 5.23
CA VAL A 411 4.14 21.37 4.74
C VAL A 411 5.25 22.01 5.54
N VAL A 412 6.02 21.22 6.29
CA VAL A 412 7.15 21.69 7.11
C VAL A 412 8.47 21.61 6.38
N HIS A 413 8.59 20.72 5.39
CA HIS A 413 9.77 20.62 4.54
C HIS A 413 9.38 20.09 3.16
N ARG A 414 9.94 20.68 2.12
CA ARG A 414 9.80 20.27 0.72
C ARG A 414 11.16 20.37 0.06
N GLN A 415 11.61 19.28 -0.54
CA GLN A 415 12.94 19.20 -1.14
C GLN A 415 12.86 18.55 -2.51
N ARG A 416 13.42 19.20 -3.52
CA ARG A 416 13.50 18.65 -4.86
C ARG A 416 14.37 17.40 -4.86
N LEU A 417 13.87 16.32 -5.47
CA LEU A 417 14.62 15.10 -5.66
C LEU A 417 15.61 15.22 -6.84
N PRO A 418 16.71 14.46 -6.85
CA PRO A 418 17.77 14.59 -7.84
C PRO A 418 17.24 14.48 -9.28
N ARG A 419 17.68 15.40 -10.17
CA ARG A 419 17.29 15.43 -11.59
C ARG A 419 17.65 14.16 -12.35
N LEU A 420 18.83 13.61 -12.08
CA LEU A 420 19.30 12.39 -12.73
C LEU A 420 18.39 11.18 -12.47
N ALA A 421 17.74 11.14 -11.31
CA ALA A 421 16.75 10.10 -10.99
C ALA A 421 15.54 10.15 -11.92
N ASN A 422 15.21 11.34 -12.44
CA ASN A 422 14.03 11.57 -13.28
C ASN A 422 14.28 11.40 -14.77
N LEU A 423 15.52 11.12 -15.20
CA LEU A 423 15.80 10.78 -16.59
C LEU A 423 14.94 9.57 -17.00
N LEU A 424 14.29 9.67 -18.16
CA LEU A 424 13.36 8.66 -18.65
C LEU A 424 12.21 8.35 -17.67
N ALA A 425 11.83 9.32 -16.83
CA ALA A 425 10.80 9.21 -15.81
C ALA A 425 11.08 8.14 -14.72
N GLY A 426 12.31 7.64 -14.60
CA GLY A 426 12.70 6.56 -13.66
C GLY A 426 12.48 6.92 -12.19
N GLY A 427 12.55 8.20 -11.84
CA GLY A 427 12.33 8.70 -10.47
C GLY A 427 10.88 9.05 -10.12
N ASP A 428 9.92 8.81 -11.00
CA ASP A 428 8.50 9.04 -10.72
C ASP A 428 7.98 8.00 -9.70
N PRO A 429 7.50 8.42 -8.53
CA PRO A 429 6.92 7.50 -7.54
C PRO A 429 5.64 6.81 -8.02
N SER A 430 4.91 7.43 -8.94
CA SER A 430 3.72 6.84 -9.59
C SER A 430 2.74 6.19 -8.59
N GLN A 431 2.48 6.85 -7.46
CA GLN A 431 1.62 6.41 -6.37
C GLN A 431 2.08 5.11 -5.70
N MET A 432 3.38 4.81 -5.75
CA MET A 432 3.95 3.68 -5.04
C MET A 432 4.13 3.97 -3.56
N VAL A 433 4.28 2.92 -2.78
CA VAL A 433 4.45 2.99 -1.34
C VAL A 433 5.92 2.93 -0.98
N GLY A 434 6.31 3.69 0.04
CA GLY A 434 7.62 3.60 0.66
C GLY A 434 7.56 2.97 2.05
N VAL A 435 8.70 2.89 2.70
CA VAL A 435 8.84 2.44 4.08
C VAL A 435 9.80 3.36 4.83
N ILE A 436 9.52 3.59 6.10
CA ILE A 436 10.45 4.26 7.02
C ILE A 436 10.97 3.20 7.97
N ASP A 437 12.27 2.92 7.91
CA ASP A 437 12.86 1.86 8.68
C ASP A 437 13.15 2.27 10.14
N LYS A 438 13.60 1.31 10.94
CA LYS A 438 13.92 1.54 12.36
C LYS A 438 15.09 2.51 12.61
N HIS A 439 15.84 2.84 11.57
CA HIS A 439 16.97 3.79 11.62
C HIS A 439 16.58 5.20 11.16
N GLY A 440 15.32 5.43 10.87
CA GLY A 440 14.82 6.73 10.41
C GLY A 440 15.05 7.01 8.93
N VAL A 441 15.40 6.01 8.15
CA VAL A 441 15.58 6.13 6.71
C VAL A 441 14.26 5.89 6.00
N TRP A 442 13.88 6.82 5.13
CA TRP A 442 12.74 6.69 4.25
C TRP A 442 13.19 6.15 2.90
N TRP A 443 12.65 4.99 2.55
CA TRP A 443 12.86 4.31 1.29
C TRP A 443 11.62 4.47 0.43
N GLN A 444 11.76 5.10 -0.74
CA GLN A 444 10.63 5.37 -1.63
C GLN A 444 10.84 4.68 -2.97
N GLY A 445 9.95 3.77 -3.31
CA GLY A 445 9.91 3.13 -4.63
C GLY A 445 9.44 4.07 -5.71
N THR A 446 9.95 3.84 -6.92
CA THR A 446 9.60 4.56 -8.15
C THR A 446 9.44 3.58 -9.29
N ILE A 447 9.09 4.06 -10.47
CA ILE A 447 8.98 3.22 -11.66
C ILE A 447 10.31 2.71 -12.19
N GLY A 448 11.44 3.23 -11.71
CA GLY A 448 12.79 2.84 -12.18
C GLY A 448 13.78 2.49 -11.09
N GLY A 449 13.46 2.74 -9.83
CA GLY A 449 14.40 2.51 -8.74
C GLY A 449 13.89 2.91 -7.37
N ILE A 450 14.81 3.28 -6.49
CA ILE A 450 14.51 3.57 -5.09
C ILE A 450 15.26 4.81 -4.63
N TYR A 451 14.55 5.77 -4.03
CA TYR A 451 15.15 6.85 -3.25
C TYR A 451 15.42 6.37 -1.82
N ARG A 452 16.58 6.74 -1.31
CA ARG A 452 16.94 6.60 0.09
C ARG A 452 17.10 8.00 0.68
N ILE A 453 16.26 8.34 1.64
CA ILE A 453 16.16 9.69 2.22
C ILE A 453 16.44 9.61 3.72
N SER A 454 17.43 10.34 4.18
CA SER A 454 17.88 10.30 5.57
C SER A 454 18.34 11.66 6.06
N ARG A 455 18.55 11.78 7.37
CA ARG A 455 19.21 12.96 7.94
C ARG A 455 20.68 13.00 7.57
N HIS A 456 21.23 14.19 7.41
CA HIS A 456 22.67 14.34 7.31
C HIS A 456 23.32 13.92 8.64
N GLY A 457 24.45 13.20 8.55
CA GLY A 457 25.22 12.76 9.71
C GLY A 457 24.75 11.45 10.34
N ASP A 458 23.62 10.88 9.91
CA ASP A 458 23.18 9.55 10.33
C ASP A 458 23.97 8.48 9.56
N GLY A 459 25.09 8.07 10.14
CA GLY A 459 25.79 6.86 9.71
C GLY A 459 24.98 5.64 10.14
N VAL A 460 24.19 5.05 9.25
CA VAL A 460 23.65 3.71 9.49
C VAL A 460 24.84 2.76 9.41
N SER A 461 25.28 2.23 10.56
CA SER A 461 26.21 1.10 10.59
C SER A 461 25.52 -0.06 9.85
N GLY A 462 26.27 -0.76 9.02
CA GLY A 462 25.78 -1.96 8.32
C GLY A 462 25.14 -2.95 9.30
N VAL A 463 24.36 -3.86 8.77
CA VAL A 463 23.74 -4.94 9.56
C VAL A 463 24.83 -5.63 10.36
N GLN A 464 24.83 -5.44 11.67
CA GLN A 464 25.67 -6.22 12.56
C GLN A 464 25.02 -7.59 12.74
N GLY A 465 25.77 -8.62 12.38
CA GLY A 465 25.37 -10.02 12.45
C GLY A 465 25.06 -10.51 13.86
#